data_4e3704cbbaa90320df7dc9d2457ae98d
#
_entry.id   4e3704cbbaa90320df7dc9d2457ae98d
#
_cell.length_a   1.000
_cell.length_b   1.000
_cell.length_c   1.000
_cell.angle_alpha   90.00
_cell.angle_beta   90.00
_cell.angle_gamma   90.00
#
_symmetry.space_group_name_H-M   'P 1'
#
loop_
_entity.id
_entity.type
_entity.pdbx_description
1 polymer ?
#
loop_
_entity_poly.entity_id
_entity_poly.type
_entity_poly.pdbx_seq_one_letter_code
_entity_poly.pdbx_strand_id
1 'polypeptide(L)'
;MAVLTDENYHDAQIRDNIRKMRLVLDELPPWIKDFFRAIESNTSARTRLAYAYDIRMFFEFLKENNPSLKNKELREFSISILESIQRSDIEEYLENVSLYEKDGRTVINGERGKARKLSALRSMYKYYFETEKVSRNTAELVVPPKIHEKNIIRLDADEVARLLDMVESGEGLTDKELEYHNRTKTRDVAILTLLLGTGIRVSECVGIDIRDIDFKNGGVKVTRKGGNESVVYFGDEVQDALIDYLEERERINPEKGSENALFLSLQNKRISVRAVEKLVKKYSSRVTSLKKITPHKLRSTYGTALYRETGDIYLVADVLGHKDVNTTRKHYASQFDDSRKQAANVVTLREKVPERKKNDKNRKQDTEE
;
A
#
# COMPACT_ATOMS: atom_id res chain seq x y z
N MET A 1 -18.60 28.13 15.68
CA MET A 1 -18.52 27.45 14.36
C MET A 1 -17.24 27.85 13.71
N ALA A 2 -16.19 27.02 13.74
CA ALA A 2 -14.98 27.27 12.99
C ALA A 2 -15.30 27.04 11.51
N VAL A 3 -15.14 28.07 10.70
CA VAL A 3 -15.23 28.00 9.23
C VAL A 3 -14.06 27.14 8.79
N LEU A 4 -14.34 25.97 8.22
CA LEU A 4 -13.37 25.04 7.62
C LEU A 4 -12.78 25.65 6.33
N THR A 5 -11.87 26.62 6.47
CA THR A 5 -11.26 27.30 5.32
C THR A 5 -9.95 26.68 4.87
N ASP A 6 -9.44 25.64 5.54
CA ASP A 6 -8.18 24.96 5.15
C ASP A 6 -8.20 23.48 5.53
N GLU A 7 -9.20 22.73 4.97
CA GLU A 7 -9.32 21.31 5.25
C GLU A 7 -8.21 20.54 4.55
N ASN A 8 -7.37 19.90 5.34
CA ASN A 8 -6.34 18.97 4.86
C ASN A 8 -6.97 17.81 4.08
N TYR A 9 -6.31 17.36 3.01
CA TYR A 9 -6.73 16.21 2.20
C TYR A 9 -7.10 14.98 3.02
N HIS A 10 -6.35 14.68 4.06
CA HIS A 10 -6.59 13.52 4.92
C HIS A 10 -7.87 13.67 5.75
N ASP A 11 -8.16 14.86 6.24
CA ASP A 11 -9.39 15.15 7.00
C ASP A 11 -10.63 15.05 6.09
N ALA A 12 -10.53 15.54 4.86
CA ALA A 12 -11.56 15.36 3.84
C ALA A 12 -11.83 13.87 3.57
N GLN A 13 -10.79 13.03 3.48
CA GLN A 13 -10.92 11.59 3.31
C GLN A 13 -11.57 10.91 4.54
N ILE A 14 -11.19 11.31 5.74
CA ILE A 14 -11.80 10.80 6.99
C ILE A 14 -13.28 11.13 7.00
N ARG A 15 -13.65 12.38 6.75
CA ARG A 15 -15.05 12.84 6.69
C ARG A 15 -15.86 12.06 5.66
N ASP A 16 -15.33 11.87 4.44
CA ASP A 16 -16.01 11.12 3.39
C ASP A 16 -16.23 9.66 3.77
N ASN A 17 -15.22 9.01 4.37
CA ASN A 17 -15.35 7.64 4.86
C ASN A 17 -16.39 7.51 5.99
N ILE A 18 -16.44 8.47 6.92
CA ILE A 18 -17.46 8.49 7.98
C ILE A 18 -18.85 8.67 7.37
N ARG A 19 -19.01 9.59 6.42
CA ARG A 19 -20.31 9.82 5.74
C ARG A 19 -20.80 8.57 5.04
N LYS A 20 -19.93 7.91 4.26
CA LYS A 20 -20.26 6.65 3.57
C LYS A 20 -20.59 5.53 4.56
N MET A 21 -19.83 5.42 5.65
CA MET A 21 -20.11 4.44 6.69
C MET A 21 -21.49 4.65 7.30
N ARG A 22 -21.87 5.90 7.63
CA ARG A 22 -23.19 6.20 8.19
C ARG A 22 -24.33 5.77 7.26
N LEU A 23 -24.20 6.00 5.95
CA LEU A 23 -25.17 5.53 4.97
C LEU A 23 -25.33 4.00 4.99
N VAL A 24 -24.22 3.26 5.08
CA VAL A 24 -24.29 1.78 5.21
C VAL A 24 -24.92 1.36 6.52
N LEU A 25 -24.60 2.04 7.63
CA LEU A 25 -25.17 1.71 8.96
C LEU A 25 -26.67 2.00 9.05
N ASP A 26 -27.19 2.91 8.22
CA ASP A 26 -28.62 3.18 8.18
C ASP A 26 -29.42 2.07 7.49
N GLU A 27 -28.76 1.20 6.69
CA GLU A 27 -29.35 -0.01 6.11
C GLU A 27 -29.30 -1.21 7.09
N LEU A 28 -28.50 -1.14 8.15
CA LEU A 28 -28.24 -2.22 9.09
C LEU A 28 -29.10 -2.10 10.37
N PRO A 29 -29.21 -3.17 11.18
CA PRO A 29 -29.92 -3.13 12.43
C PRO A 29 -29.42 -2.02 13.36
N PRO A 30 -30.29 -1.27 14.05
CA PRO A 30 -29.88 -0.13 14.89
C PRO A 30 -28.83 -0.48 15.96
N TRP A 31 -28.87 -1.68 16.51
CA TRP A 31 -27.94 -2.14 17.54
C TRP A 31 -26.49 -2.24 17.04
N ILE A 32 -26.26 -2.39 15.72
CA ILE A 32 -24.90 -2.46 15.15
C ILE A 32 -24.11 -1.15 15.36
N LYS A 33 -24.81 -0.01 15.53
CA LYS A 33 -24.19 1.29 15.76
C LYS A 33 -23.38 1.34 17.06
N ASP A 34 -23.74 0.53 18.05
CA ASP A 34 -23.03 0.46 19.34
C ASP A 34 -21.64 -0.16 19.15
N PHE A 35 -21.53 -1.21 18.36
CA PHE A 35 -20.25 -1.79 17.97
C PHE A 35 -19.35 -0.76 17.25
N PHE A 36 -19.90 -0.05 16.26
CA PHE A 36 -19.12 0.95 15.51
C PHE A 36 -18.68 2.14 16.38
N ARG A 37 -19.45 2.50 17.38
CA ARG A 37 -19.08 3.50 18.39
C ARG A 37 -17.93 2.99 19.27
N ALA A 38 -18.01 1.75 19.71
CA ALA A 38 -16.99 1.14 20.57
C ALA A 38 -15.61 1.03 19.89
N ILE A 39 -15.57 0.74 18.59
CA ILE A 39 -14.29 0.59 17.85
C ILE A 39 -13.75 1.92 17.28
N GLU A 40 -14.40 3.05 17.56
CA GLU A 40 -14.03 4.34 16.96
C GLU A 40 -12.63 4.78 17.35
N SER A 41 -12.28 4.69 18.63
CA SER A 41 -10.99 5.12 19.16
C SER A 41 -9.81 4.28 18.66
N ASN A 42 -10.04 3.02 18.31
CA ASN A 42 -9.00 2.04 18.00
C ASN A 42 -8.85 1.72 16.50
N THR A 43 -9.77 2.25 15.66
CA THR A 43 -9.79 1.94 14.22
C THR A 43 -9.91 3.19 13.37
N SER A 44 -9.28 3.17 12.18
CA SER A 44 -9.42 4.26 11.22
C SER A 44 -10.83 4.29 10.61
N ALA A 45 -11.31 5.48 10.21
CA ALA A 45 -12.57 5.64 9.50
C ALA A 45 -12.68 4.74 8.26
N ARG A 46 -11.58 4.53 7.53
CA ARG A 46 -11.51 3.61 6.39
C ARG A 46 -11.71 2.14 6.81
N THR A 47 -11.14 1.72 7.94
CA THR A 47 -11.31 0.37 8.48
C THR A 47 -12.77 0.16 8.90
N ARG A 48 -13.36 1.13 9.60
CA ARG A 48 -14.78 1.07 10.00
C ARG A 48 -15.70 0.98 8.78
N LEU A 49 -15.47 1.78 7.74
CA LEU A 49 -16.23 1.71 6.50
C LEU A 49 -16.11 0.33 5.85
N ALA A 50 -14.91 -0.25 5.80
CA ALA A 50 -14.71 -1.59 5.26
C ALA A 50 -15.46 -2.66 6.09
N TYR A 51 -15.43 -2.54 7.42
CA TYR A 51 -16.19 -3.43 8.31
C TYR A 51 -17.71 -3.28 8.11
N ALA A 52 -18.20 -2.05 7.92
CA ALA A 52 -19.63 -1.82 7.65
C ALA A 52 -20.08 -2.55 6.37
N TYR A 53 -19.31 -2.46 5.30
CA TYR A 53 -19.59 -3.22 4.06
C TYR A 53 -19.50 -4.73 4.26
N ASP A 54 -18.53 -5.24 5.02
CA ASP A 54 -18.35 -6.67 5.23
C ASP A 54 -19.49 -7.25 6.10
N ILE A 55 -19.92 -6.52 7.13
CA ILE A 55 -21.04 -6.92 8.00
C ILE A 55 -22.36 -6.85 7.22
N ARG A 56 -22.56 -5.81 6.40
CA ARG A 56 -23.73 -5.74 5.52
C ARG A 56 -23.82 -6.97 4.60
N MET A 57 -22.72 -7.30 3.93
CA MET A 57 -22.66 -8.46 3.04
C MET A 57 -22.97 -9.77 3.78
N PHE A 58 -22.53 -9.91 5.05
CA PHE A 58 -22.87 -11.06 5.86
C PHE A 58 -24.36 -11.12 6.19
N PHE A 59 -24.98 -10.01 6.51
CA PHE A 59 -26.43 -9.97 6.80
C PHE A 59 -27.28 -10.17 5.54
N GLU A 60 -26.82 -9.68 4.38
CA GLU A 60 -27.41 -9.98 3.07
C GLU A 60 -27.38 -11.51 2.80
N PHE A 61 -26.23 -12.16 3.03
CA PHE A 61 -26.10 -13.60 2.92
C PHE A 61 -27.06 -14.35 3.85
N LEU A 62 -27.17 -13.93 5.12
CA LEU A 62 -28.11 -14.54 6.08
C LEU A 62 -29.57 -14.37 5.62
N LYS A 63 -29.93 -13.19 5.09
CA LYS A 63 -31.28 -12.94 4.54
C LYS A 63 -31.61 -13.88 3.39
N GLU A 64 -30.65 -14.12 2.49
CA GLU A 64 -30.83 -14.96 1.31
C GLU A 64 -30.96 -16.45 1.65
N ASN A 65 -30.17 -16.93 2.64
CA ASN A 65 -30.03 -18.34 2.95
C ASN A 65 -30.87 -18.81 4.14
N ASN A 66 -31.47 -17.89 4.92
CA ASN A 66 -32.34 -18.25 6.04
C ASN A 66 -33.80 -17.91 5.73
N PRO A 67 -34.68 -18.93 5.57
CA PRO A 67 -36.10 -18.71 5.25
C PRO A 67 -36.84 -17.78 6.22
N SER A 68 -36.44 -17.77 7.53
CA SER A 68 -37.06 -16.93 8.55
C SER A 68 -36.72 -15.45 8.42
N LEU A 69 -35.68 -15.13 7.65
CA LEU A 69 -35.18 -13.77 7.42
C LEU A 69 -35.50 -13.22 6.02
N LYS A 70 -35.87 -14.09 5.09
CA LYS A 70 -36.05 -13.75 3.68
C LYS A 70 -36.97 -12.55 3.43
N ASN A 71 -38.03 -12.43 4.23
CA ASN A 71 -39.03 -11.37 4.09
C ASN A 71 -38.81 -10.16 5.01
N LYS A 72 -37.69 -10.13 5.77
CA LYS A 72 -37.36 -9.02 6.66
C LYS A 72 -36.37 -8.08 6.02
N GLU A 73 -36.50 -6.80 6.32
CA GLU A 73 -35.42 -5.85 6.00
C GLU A 73 -34.25 -6.07 6.98
N LEU A 74 -33.01 -5.77 6.54
CA LEU A 74 -31.83 -5.94 7.41
C LEU A 74 -31.96 -5.18 8.73
N ARG A 75 -32.61 -4.01 8.70
CA ARG A 75 -32.88 -3.15 9.87
C ARG A 75 -33.74 -3.82 10.95
N GLU A 76 -34.52 -4.82 10.57
CA GLU A 76 -35.45 -5.54 11.46
C GLU A 76 -34.80 -6.73 12.16
N PHE A 77 -33.53 -7.01 11.84
CA PHE A 77 -32.84 -8.13 12.46
C PHE A 77 -32.60 -7.84 13.96
N SER A 78 -33.14 -8.72 14.82
CA SER A 78 -32.86 -8.67 16.25
C SER A 78 -31.42 -9.13 16.52
N ILE A 79 -30.81 -8.61 17.57
CA ILE A 79 -29.49 -9.04 18.04
C ILE A 79 -29.45 -10.55 18.36
N SER A 80 -30.59 -11.14 18.75
CA SER A 80 -30.71 -12.58 19.01
C SER A 80 -30.35 -13.46 17.79
N ILE A 81 -30.31 -12.88 16.59
CA ILE A 81 -29.83 -13.62 15.41
C ILE A 81 -28.39 -14.11 15.58
N LEU A 82 -27.55 -13.32 16.26
CA LEU A 82 -26.16 -13.68 16.50
C LEU A 82 -26.03 -14.94 17.37
N GLU A 83 -26.99 -15.19 18.25
CA GLU A 83 -27.04 -16.43 19.06
C GLU A 83 -27.41 -17.67 18.25
N SER A 84 -28.22 -17.51 17.20
CA SER A 84 -28.67 -18.63 16.37
C SER A 84 -27.61 -19.07 15.34
N ILE A 85 -26.66 -18.20 15.00
CA ILE A 85 -25.61 -18.46 14.01
C ILE A 85 -24.61 -19.50 14.55
N GLN A 86 -24.40 -20.54 13.75
CA GLN A 86 -23.44 -21.59 14.03
C GLN A 86 -22.09 -21.29 13.31
N ARG A 87 -21.05 -22.00 13.71
CA ARG A 87 -19.76 -21.95 13.03
C ARG A 87 -19.89 -22.29 11.53
N SER A 88 -20.69 -23.30 11.20
CA SER A 88 -20.96 -23.74 9.82
C SER A 88 -21.51 -22.61 8.95
N ASP A 89 -22.40 -21.74 9.50
CA ASP A 89 -23.02 -20.67 8.73
C ASP A 89 -22.00 -19.60 8.33
N ILE A 90 -21.01 -19.35 9.20
CA ILE A 90 -19.90 -18.42 8.88
C ILE A 90 -18.94 -19.09 7.87
N GLU A 91 -18.70 -20.40 7.96
CA GLU A 91 -17.87 -21.14 7.00
C GLU A 91 -18.55 -21.14 5.62
N GLU A 92 -19.86 -21.38 5.54
CA GLU A 92 -20.67 -21.31 4.32
C GLU A 92 -20.65 -19.88 3.73
N TYR A 93 -20.78 -18.85 4.55
CA TYR A 93 -20.59 -17.47 4.11
C TYR A 93 -19.21 -17.23 3.48
N LEU A 94 -18.13 -17.72 4.11
CA LEU A 94 -16.78 -17.57 3.58
C LEU A 94 -16.55 -18.36 2.29
N GLU A 95 -17.27 -19.45 2.07
CA GLU A 95 -17.31 -20.17 0.80
C GLU A 95 -18.07 -19.36 -0.26
N ASN A 96 -19.26 -18.90 0.05
CA ASN A 96 -20.12 -18.12 -0.83
C ASN A 96 -19.39 -16.86 -1.33
N VAL A 97 -18.75 -16.09 -0.45
CA VAL A 97 -18.01 -14.88 -0.85
C VAL A 97 -16.71 -15.16 -1.62
N SER A 98 -16.31 -16.43 -1.79
CA SER A 98 -15.16 -16.77 -2.64
C SER A 98 -15.44 -16.44 -4.10
N LEU A 99 -16.69 -16.62 -4.53
CA LEU A 99 -17.18 -16.30 -5.88
C LEU A 99 -18.62 -15.82 -5.75
N TYR A 100 -18.90 -14.58 -6.10
CA TYR A 100 -20.26 -14.02 -6.06
C TYR A 100 -20.48 -12.98 -7.17
N GLU A 101 -21.73 -12.75 -7.51
CA GLU A 101 -22.13 -11.72 -8.47
C GLU A 101 -22.39 -10.39 -7.74
N LYS A 102 -21.89 -9.29 -8.31
CA LYS A 102 -22.18 -7.94 -7.84
C LYS A 102 -22.27 -6.97 -9.01
N ASP A 103 -23.38 -6.26 -9.11
CA ASP A 103 -23.64 -5.29 -10.17
C ASP A 103 -23.38 -5.88 -11.58
N GLY A 104 -23.79 -7.15 -11.82
CA GLY A 104 -23.59 -7.88 -13.07
C GLY A 104 -22.13 -8.26 -13.35
N ARG A 105 -21.28 -8.29 -12.32
CA ARG A 105 -19.88 -8.68 -12.44
C ARG A 105 -19.53 -9.78 -11.45
N THR A 106 -18.89 -10.81 -11.95
CA THR A 106 -18.33 -11.87 -11.11
C THR A 106 -17.18 -11.34 -10.28
N VAL A 107 -17.28 -11.44 -8.97
CA VAL A 107 -16.24 -11.04 -8.01
C VAL A 107 -15.63 -12.28 -7.36
N ILE A 108 -14.31 -12.39 -7.40
CA ILE A 108 -13.54 -13.46 -6.77
C ILE A 108 -12.78 -12.86 -5.58
N ASN A 109 -13.01 -13.39 -4.38
CA ASN A 109 -12.21 -13.07 -3.20
C ASN A 109 -11.17 -14.16 -2.94
N GLY A 110 -9.91 -13.77 -3.00
CA GLY A 110 -8.83 -14.62 -2.48
C GLY A 110 -8.78 -14.64 -0.94
N GLU A 111 -7.85 -15.42 -0.40
CA GLU A 111 -7.65 -15.67 1.04
C GLU A 111 -7.62 -14.40 1.89
N ARG A 112 -6.92 -13.35 1.43
CA ARG A 112 -6.85 -12.06 2.15
C ARG A 112 -8.20 -11.35 2.24
N GLY A 113 -9.02 -11.45 1.18
CA GLY A 113 -10.37 -10.88 1.17
C GLY A 113 -11.28 -11.58 2.17
N LYS A 114 -11.24 -12.90 2.20
CA LYS A 114 -11.98 -13.75 3.17
C LYS A 114 -11.51 -13.50 4.60
N ALA A 115 -10.19 -13.46 4.83
CA ALA A 115 -9.61 -13.20 6.15
C ALA A 115 -10.05 -11.82 6.69
N ARG A 116 -10.13 -10.77 5.84
CA ARG A 116 -10.62 -9.45 6.25
C ARG A 116 -12.10 -9.50 6.65
N LYS A 117 -12.93 -10.19 5.88
CA LYS A 117 -14.37 -10.37 6.19
C LYS A 117 -14.56 -11.10 7.52
N LEU A 118 -13.83 -12.18 7.73
CA LEU A 118 -13.84 -12.90 9.02
C LEU A 118 -13.35 -12.00 10.17
N SER A 119 -12.35 -11.14 9.96
CA SER A 119 -11.88 -10.21 10.98
C SER A 119 -12.95 -9.19 11.38
N ALA A 120 -13.78 -8.71 10.45
CA ALA A 120 -14.91 -7.83 10.76
C ALA A 120 -15.94 -8.54 11.65
N LEU A 121 -16.30 -9.79 11.30
CA LEU A 121 -17.23 -10.61 12.09
C LEU A 121 -16.67 -10.93 13.48
N ARG A 122 -15.40 -11.34 13.58
CA ARG A 122 -14.73 -11.60 14.85
C ARG A 122 -14.73 -10.37 15.76
N SER A 123 -14.44 -9.19 15.20
CA SER A 123 -14.45 -7.93 15.95
C SER A 123 -15.87 -7.62 16.49
N MET A 124 -16.89 -7.83 15.66
CA MET A 124 -18.29 -7.63 16.04
C MET A 124 -18.75 -8.62 17.13
N TYR A 125 -18.51 -9.92 16.91
CA TYR A 125 -18.88 -10.96 17.88
C TYR A 125 -18.14 -10.79 19.21
N LYS A 126 -16.85 -10.45 19.18
CA LYS A 126 -16.06 -10.17 20.36
C LYS A 126 -16.69 -9.05 21.19
N TYR A 127 -17.07 -7.94 20.57
CA TYR A 127 -17.72 -6.81 21.24
C TYR A 127 -19.03 -7.24 21.91
N TYR A 128 -19.91 -7.97 21.20
CA TYR A 128 -21.19 -8.39 21.78
C TYR A 128 -21.05 -9.47 22.84
N PHE A 129 -20.03 -10.32 22.74
CA PHE A 129 -19.69 -11.27 23.79
C PHE A 129 -19.16 -10.56 25.04
N GLU A 130 -18.24 -9.62 24.91
CA GLU A 130 -17.68 -8.83 26.02
C GLU A 130 -18.73 -7.93 26.70
N THR A 131 -19.76 -7.53 25.98
CA THR A 131 -20.90 -6.75 26.52
C THR A 131 -22.10 -7.61 26.93
N GLU A 132 -21.91 -8.92 27.02
CA GLU A 132 -22.93 -9.90 27.47
C GLU A 132 -24.23 -9.88 26.65
N LYS A 133 -24.18 -9.44 25.40
CA LYS A 133 -25.31 -9.43 24.48
C LYS A 133 -25.44 -10.74 23.70
N VAL A 134 -24.38 -11.54 23.66
CA VAL A 134 -24.37 -12.91 23.15
C VAL A 134 -23.61 -13.81 24.12
N SER A 135 -24.06 -15.05 24.25
CA SER A 135 -23.49 -16.03 25.20
C SER A 135 -22.20 -16.67 24.71
N ARG A 136 -21.90 -16.57 23.41
CA ARG A 136 -20.71 -17.19 22.79
C ARG A 136 -20.17 -16.36 21.63
N ASN A 137 -18.84 -16.41 21.44
CA ASN A 137 -18.16 -15.81 20.29
C ASN A 137 -18.00 -16.86 19.17
N THR A 138 -19.07 -17.07 18.39
CA THR A 138 -19.10 -18.08 17.32
C THR A 138 -18.06 -17.80 16.23
N ALA A 139 -17.78 -16.54 15.91
CA ALA A 139 -16.81 -16.19 14.88
C ALA A 139 -15.36 -16.52 15.27
N GLU A 140 -15.03 -16.63 16.55
CA GLU A 140 -13.72 -17.07 17.06
C GLU A 140 -13.42 -18.53 16.67
N LEU A 141 -14.45 -19.37 16.62
CA LEU A 141 -14.34 -20.80 16.34
C LEU A 141 -13.99 -21.12 14.87
N VAL A 142 -14.19 -20.15 13.98
CA VAL A 142 -13.89 -20.31 12.54
C VAL A 142 -12.41 -20.15 12.28
N VAL A 143 -11.77 -21.12 11.66
CA VAL A 143 -10.34 -21.05 11.32
C VAL A 143 -10.11 -20.03 10.20
N PRO A 144 -9.20 -19.07 10.38
CA PRO A 144 -8.91 -18.10 9.33
C PRO A 144 -8.28 -18.78 8.11
N PRO A 145 -8.58 -18.30 6.88
CA PRO A 145 -7.93 -18.79 5.68
C PRO A 145 -6.41 -18.68 5.77
N LYS A 146 -5.71 -19.73 5.35
CA LYS A 146 -4.24 -19.75 5.29
C LYS A 146 -3.77 -18.79 4.19
N ILE A 147 -3.08 -17.73 4.57
CA ILE A 147 -2.54 -16.74 3.63
C ILE A 147 -1.19 -17.24 3.11
N HIS A 148 -1.13 -17.51 1.81
CA HIS A 148 0.14 -17.83 1.15
C HIS A 148 0.95 -16.58 0.90
N GLU A 149 2.21 -16.61 1.31
CA GLU A 149 3.15 -15.51 1.03
C GLU A 149 3.50 -15.54 -0.47
N LYS A 150 3.43 -14.38 -1.11
CA LYS A 150 3.84 -14.21 -2.51
C LYS A 150 5.22 -13.56 -2.55
N ASN A 151 6.03 -13.99 -3.48
CA ASN A 151 7.31 -13.33 -3.74
C ASN A 151 7.12 -11.84 -3.95
N ILE A 152 8.04 -11.06 -3.39
CA ILE A 152 8.00 -9.60 -3.53
C ILE A 152 8.45 -9.23 -4.94
N ILE A 153 7.51 -8.69 -5.70
CA ILE A 153 7.79 -8.15 -7.01
C ILE A 153 8.36 -6.74 -6.82
N ARG A 154 9.51 -6.48 -7.43
CA ARG A 154 10.21 -5.18 -7.44
C ARG A 154 10.82 -4.94 -8.81
N LEU A 155 11.21 -3.71 -9.08
CA LEU A 155 12.06 -3.37 -10.23
C LEU A 155 13.53 -3.57 -9.85
N ASP A 156 14.32 -4.00 -10.79
CA ASP A 156 15.78 -3.99 -10.70
C ASP A 156 16.32 -2.60 -11.11
N ALA A 157 17.58 -2.29 -10.84
CA ALA A 157 18.12 -0.95 -11.06
C ALA A 157 18.02 -0.50 -12.55
N ASP A 158 18.29 -1.41 -13.48
CA ASP A 158 18.14 -1.16 -14.92
C ASP A 158 16.68 -0.96 -15.35
N GLU A 159 15.73 -1.65 -14.69
CA GLU A 159 14.29 -1.44 -14.92
C GLU A 159 13.81 -0.09 -14.37
N VAL A 160 14.41 0.39 -13.25
CA VAL A 160 14.12 1.73 -12.70
C VAL A 160 14.60 2.80 -13.68
N ALA A 161 15.85 2.71 -14.15
CA ALA A 161 16.41 3.66 -15.13
C ALA A 161 15.53 3.70 -16.39
N ARG A 162 15.23 2.55 -16.99
CA ARG A 162 14.34 2.47 -18.17
C ARG A 162 12.94 3.01 -17.92
N LEU A 163 12.41 2.91 -16.68
CA LEU A 163 11.10 3.47 -16.35
C LEU A 163 11.15 5.00 -16.36
N LEU A 164 12.20 5.59 -15.79
CA LEU A 164 12.38 7.04 -15.78
C LEU A 164 12.65 7.59 -17.18
N ASP A 165 13.57 6.95 -17.96
CA ASP A 165 13.83 7.32 -19.36
C ASP A 165 12.54 7.29 -20.19
N MET A 166 11.70 6.28 -20.01
CA MET A 166 10.45 6.14 -20.73
C MET A 166 9.42 7.22 -20.34
N VAL A 167 9.38 7.61 -19.07
CA VAL A 167 8.45 8.66 -18.64
C VAL A 167 8.92 10.04 -19.09
N GLU A 168 10.21 10.20 -19.31
CA GLU A 168 10.80 11.42 -19.87
C GLU A 168 10.64 11.51 -21.40
N SER A 169 10.94 10.44 -22.12
CA SER A 169 10.90 10.42 -23.59
C SER A 169 9.51 10.18 -24.16
N GLY A 170 8.67 9.40 -23.50
CA GLY A 170 7.41 8.90 -24.03
C GLY A 170 7.60 7.77 -25.08
N GLU A 171 8.80 7.19 -25.17
CA GLU A 171 9.09 6.11 -26.11
C GLU A 171 8.12 4.93 -25.95
N GLY A 172 7.67 4.36 -27.08
CA GLY A 172 6.73 3.23 -27.08
C GLY A 172 5.27 3.58 -26.70
N LEU A 173 4.93 4.86 -26.56
CA LEU A 173 3.55 5.31 -26.43
C LEU A 173 2.88 5.41 -27.81
N THR A 174 1.59 5.14 -27.88
CA THR A 174 0.79 5.39 -29.09
C THR A 174 0.59 6.89 -29.28
N ASP A 175 0.25 7.36 -30.51
CA ASP A 175 0.04 8.77 -30.80
C ASP A 175 -0.94 9.43 -29.85
N LYS A 176 -2.05 8.76 -29.53
CA LYS A 176 -3.03 9.23 -28.58
C LYS A 176 -2.48 9.33 -27.15
N GLU A 177 -1.64 8.38 -26.73
CA GLU A 177 -1.01 8.41 -25.42
C GLU A 177 0.09 9.48 -25.36
N LEU A 178 0.78 9.77 -26.49
CA LEU A 178 1.76 10.85 -26.60
C LEU A 178 1.12 12.22 -26.45
N GLU A 179 -0.06 12.46 -27.01
CA GLU A 179 -0.80 13.70 -26.82
C GLU A 179 -1.07 13.98 -25.33
N TYR A 180 -1.53 12.97 -24.58
CA TYR A 180 -1.72 13.08 -23.14
C TYR A 180 -0.39 13.17 -22.38
N HIS A 181 0.61 12.43 -22.82
CA HIS A 181 1.94 12.44 -22.21
C HIS A 181 2.56 13.83 -22.29
N ASN A 182 2.55 14.49 -23.44
CA ASN A 182 3.11 15.82 -23.61
C ASN A 182 2.48 16.88 -22.69
N ARG A 183 1.22 16.67 -22.26
CA ARG A 183 0.51 17.54 -21.32
C ARG A 183 0.75 17.18 -19.85
N THR A 184 1.34 16.05 -19.54
CA THR A 184 1.47 15.54 -18.18
C THR A 184 2.87 15.05 -17.85
N LYS A 185 3.80 15.14 -18.79
CA LYS A 185 5.15 14.58 -18.71
C LYS A 185 5.87 15.03 -17.44
N THR A 186 6.01 16.32 -17.23
CA THR A 186 6.75 16.91 -16.10
C THR A 186 6.17 16.47 -14.76
N ARG A 187 4.83 16.46 -14.65
CA ARG A 187 4.13 15.92 -13.48
C ARG A 187 4.37 14.43 -13.29
N ASP A 188 4.29 13.65 -14.36
CA ASP A 188 4.39 12.18 -14.30
C ASP A 188 5.82 11.76 -13.93
N VAL A 189 6.84 12.50 -14.43
CA VAL A 189 8.25 12.36 -14.02
C VAL A 189 8.37 12.67 -12.53
N ALA A 190 7.92 13.83 -12.07
CA ALA A 190 8.00 14.22 -10.65
C ALA A 190 7.33 13.21 -9.71
N ILE A 191 6.16 12.67 -10.08
CA ILE A 191 5.47 11.64 -9.27
C ILE A 191 6.29 10.35 -9.20
N LEU A 192 6.82 9.86 -10.32
CA LEU A 192 7.56 8.58 -10.35
C LEU A 192 8.90 8.71 -9.65
N THR A 193 9.63 9.79 -9.88
CA THR A 193 10.92 10.08 -9.24
C THR A 193 10.74 10.24 -7.72
N LEU A 194 9.70 10.95 -7.28
CA LEU A 194 9.36 11.09 -5.86
C LEU A 194 9.03 9.72 -5.21
N LEU A 195 8.21 8.89 -5.86
CA LEU A 195 7.86 7.56 -5.34
C LEU A 195 9.05 6.61 -5.27
N LEU A 196 9.94 6.65 -6.27
CA LEU A 196 11.14 5.83 -6.36
C LEU A 196 12.28 6.33 -5.48
N GLY A 197 12.42 7.64 -5.31
CA GLY A 197 13.50 8.26 -4.53
C GLY A 197 13.21 8.38 -3.03
N THR A 198 11.94 8.21 -2.61
CA THR A 198 11.55 8.34 -1.19
C THR A 198 10.83 7.13 -0.62
N GLY A 199 10.25 6.31 -1.47
CA GLY A 199 9.43 5.17 -1.04
C GLY A 199 8.16 5.54 -0.27
N ILE A 200 7.66 6.77 -0.35
CA ILE A 200 6.39 7.16 0.29
C ILE A 200 5.20 6.36 -0.26
N ARG A 201 4.12 6.28 0.51
CA ARG A 201 2.90 5.62 0.04
C ARG A 201 2.19 6.50 -1.00
N VAL A 202 1.50 5.87 -1.95
CA VAL A 202 0.73 6.61 -2.95
C VAL A 202 -0.31 7.55 -2.31
N SER A 203 -0.90 7.18 -1.18
CA SER A 203 -1.83 8.03 -0.45
C SER A 203 -1.14 9.22 0.22
N GLU A 204 0.11 9.08 0.64
CA GLU A 204 0.96 10.14 1.15
C GLU A 204 1.31 11.09 -0.01
N CYS A 205 1.78 10.57 -1.15
CA CYS A 205 2.12 11.33 -2.35
C CYS A 205 0.96 12.23 -2.85
N VAL A 206 -0.24 11.68 -2.99
CA VAL A 206 -1.39 12.48 -3.46
C VAL A 206 -1.89 13.49 -2.44
N GLY A 207 -1.54 13.29 -1.16
CA GLY A 207 -1.91 14.19 -0.07
C GLY A 207 -0.99 15.39 0.10
N ILE A 208 0.16 15.45 -0.57
CA ILE A 208 1.14 16.52 -0.43
C ILE A 208 0.56 17.84 -0.95
N ASP A 209 0.74 18.89 -0.18
CA ASP A 209 0.51 20.27 -0.57
C ASP A 209 1.84 20.94 -1.01
N ILE A 210 1.78 22.00 -1.81
CA ILE A 210 2.97 22.73 -2.26
C ILE A 210 3.80 23.18 -1.05
N ARG A 211 3.15 23.66 0.01
CA ARG A 211 3.78 24.13 1.25
C ARG A 211 4.48 23.05 2.08
N ASP A 212 4.24 21.78 1.77
CA ASP A 212 4.84 20.66 2.50
C ASP A 212 6.26 20.33 2.01
N ILE A 213 6.72 20.99 0.94
CA ILE A 213 8.06 20.76 0.38
C ILE A 213 9.03 21.79 0.96
N ASP A 214 10.14 21.31 1.48
CA ASP A 214 11.27 22.11 1.95
C ASP A 214 12.50 21.83 1.06
N PHE A 215 12.66 22.63 0.02
CA PHE A 215 13.81 22.52 -0.89
C PHE A 215 15.13 22.86 -0.24
N LYS A 216 15.13 23.69 0.81
CA LYS A 216 16.36 24.07 1.51
C LYS A 216 16.98 22.88 2.24
N ASN A 217 16.15 22.02 2.81
CA ASN A 217 16.59 20.86 3.57
C ASN A 217 16.36 19.54 2.82
N GLY A 218 15.92 19.57 1.55
CA GLY A 218 15.64 18.37 0.75
C GLY A 218 14.58 17.47 1.37
N GLY A 219 13.50 18.03 1.90
CA GLY A 219 12.50 17.29 2.66
C GLY A 219 11.07 17.53 2.20
N VAL A 220 10.20 16.54 2.40
CA VAL A 220 8.76 16.65 2.20
C VAL A 220 8.02 16.15 3.43
N LYS A 221 7.10 16.98 3.94
CA LYS A 221 6.21 16.60 5.04
C LYS A 221 5.09 15.72 4.50
N VAL A 222 4.91 14.56 5.09
CA VAL A 222 3.86 13.60 4.72
C VAL A 222 3.01 13.21 5.93
N THR A 223 1.73 13.02 5.72
CA THR A 223 0.81 12.51 6.75
C THR A 223 0.73 11.00 6.64
N ARG A 224 1.30 10.30 7.62
CA ARG A 224 1.33 8.84 7.72
C ARG A 224 -0.05 8.28 8.12
N LYS A 225 -0.21 6.95 8.00
CA LYS A 225 -1.41 6.25 8.47
C LYS A 225 -1.63 6.51 9.97
N GLY A 226 -2.80 7.07 10.31
CA GLY A 226 -3.17 7.43 11.69
C GLY A 226 -3.01 8.92 12.00
N GLY A 227 -2.70 9.75 10.98
CA GLY A 227 -2.64 11.21 11.13
C GLY A 227 -1.29 11.75 11.62
N ASN A 228 -0.30 10.88 11.89
CA ASN A 228 1.04 11.33 12.29
C ASN A 228 1.76 11.99 11.12
N GLU A 229 2.30 13.16 11.31
CA GLU A 229 3.17 13.83 10.35
C GLU A 229 4.62 13.32 10.47
N SER A 230 5.32 13.29 9.36
CA SER A 230 6.73 12.89 9.28
C SER A 230 7.38 13.60 8.10
N VAL A 231 8.62 14.01 8.26
CA VAL A 231 9.43 14.52 7.14
C VAL A 231 10.15 13.34 6.50
N VAL A 232 10.11 13.26 5.18
CA VAL A 232 10.85 12.30 4.36
C VAL A 232 11.83 13.10 3.51
N TYR A 233 13.10 12.72 3.54
CA TYR A 233 14.14 13.40 2.78
C TYR A 233 14.27 12.80 1.38
N PHE A 234 14.66 13.65 0.43
CA PHE A 234 14.89 13.28 -0.96
C PHE A 234 16.21 13.84 -1.47
N GLY A 235 16.76 13.20 -2.51
CA GLY A 235 17.99 13.62 -3.16
C GLY A 235 17.75 14.57 -4.34
N ASP A 236 18.84 14.98 -4.97
CA ASP A 236 18.88 16.04 -6.02
C ASP A 236 17.97 15.69 -7.21
N GLU A 237 17.96 14.44 -7.69
CA GLU A 237 17.12 13.99 -8.81
C GLU A 237 15.62 14.21 -8.56
N VAL A 238 15.19 13.96 -7.32
CA VAL A 238 13.79 14.23 -6.90
C VAL A 238 13.54 15.72 -6.81
N GLN A 239 14.53 16.48 -6.30
CA GLN A 239 14.46 17.94 -6.19
C GLN A 239 14.27 18.58 -7.56
N ASP A 240 15.12 18.23 -8.52
CA ASP A 240 15.07 18.76 -9.88
C ASP A 240 13.73 18.47 -10.55
N ALA A 241 13.27 17.21 -10.48
CA ALA A 241 11.98 16.83 -11.04
C ALA A 241 10.78 17.57 -10.39
N LEU A 242 10.87 17.88 -9.09
CA LEU A 242 9.84 18.67 -8.39
C LEU A 242 9.88 20.15 -8.79
N ILE A 243 11.06 20.74 -8.97
CA ILE A 243 11.24 22.13 -9.42
C ILE A 243 10.66 22.29 -10.82
N ASP A 244 11.06 21.43 -11.76
CA ASP A 244 10.54 21.45 -13.14
C ASP A 244 9.01 21.37 -13.18
N TYR A 245 8.43 20.49 -12.37
CA TYR A 245 6.99 20.39 -12.31
C TYR A 245 6.33 21.61 -11.66
N LEU A 246 6.92 22.20 -10.63
CA LEU A 246 6.36 23.39 -9.96
C LEU A 246 6.32 24.58 -10.89
N GLU A 247 7.31 24.77 -11.76
CA GLU A 247 7.30 25.84 -12.78
C GLU A 247 6.10 25.69 -13.75
N GLU A 248 5.75 24.45 -14.12
CA GLU A 248 4.55 24.17 -14.92
C GLU A 248 3.28 24.34 -14.08
N ARG A 249 3.31 23.86 -12.83
CA ARG A 249 2.18 23.89 -11.88
C ARG A 249 1.69 25.31 -11.59
N GLU A 250 2.58 26.29 -11.51
CA GLU A 250 2.26 27.71 -11.28
C GLU A 250 1.37 28.31 -12.40
N ARG A 251 1.47 27.76 -13.61
CA ARG A 251 0.68 28.21 -14.78
C ARG A 251 -0.70 27.58 -14.85
N ILE A 252 -0.98 26.57 -14.01
CA ILE A 252 -2.25 25.86 -13.99
C ILE A 252 -3.17 26.53 -12.97
N ASN A 253 -4.38 26.91 -13.39
CA ASN A 253 -5.42 27.36 -12.48
C ASN A 253 -6.15 26.16 -11.87
N PRO A 254 -5.99 25.88 -10.55
CA PRO A 254 -6.62 24.72 -9.93
C PRO A 254 -8.13 24.88 -9.79
N GLU A 255 -8.83 23.75 -9.80
CA GLU A 255 -10.24 23.71 -9.39
C GLU A 255 -10.39 23.98 -7.89
N LYS A 256 -11.53 24.56 -7.51
CA LYS A 256 -11.87 24.91 -6.12
C LYS A 256 -11.65 23.73 -5.17
N GLY A 257 -10.87 23.98 -4.10
CA GLY A 257 -10.48 22.97 -3.11
C GLY A 257 -9.26 22.13 -3.51
N SER A 258 -8.55 22.52 -4.57
CA SER A 258 -7.30 21.89 -5.01
C SER A 258 -6.15 22.89 -5.17
N GLU A 259 -6.32 24.10 -4.63
CA GLU A 259 -5.38 25.23 -4.78
C GLU A 259 -3.99 24.87 -4.23
N ASN A 260 -3.96 24.23 -3.07
CA ASN A 260 -2.72 23.86 -2.37
C ASN A 260 -2.14 22.54 -2.86
N ALA A 261 -2.90 21.72 -3.62
CA ALA A 261 -2.44 20.42 -4.04
C ALA A 261 -1.16 20.50 -4.87
N LEU A 262 -0.12 19.73 -4.49
CA LEU A 262 1.10 19.63 -5.27
C LEU A 262 0.76 19.07 -6.66
N PHE A 263 0.21 17.87 -6.74
CA PHE A 263 -0.07 17.21 -8.01
C PHE A 263 -1.52 17.34 -8.46
N LEU A 264 -1.71 17.86 -9.68
CA LEU A 264 -3.02 18.02 -10.30
C LEU A 264 -3.29 16.98 -11.39
N SER A 265 -4.55 16.60 -11.53
CA SER A 265 -5.06 15.84 -12.67
C SER A 265 -5.26 16.75 -13.89
N LEU A 266 -5.55 16.18 -15.06
CA LEU A 266 -5.94 16.94 -16.26
C LEU A 266 -7.24 17.76 -16.09
N GLN A 267 -7.99 17.53 -15.01
CA GLN A 267 -9.16 18.31 -14.64
C GLN A 267 -8.83 19.39 -13.62
N ASN A 268 -7.56 19.72 -13.43
CA ASN A 268 -7.05 20.70 -12.48
C ASN A 268 -7.47 20.44 -11.01
N LYS A 269 -7.86 19.19 -10.70
CA LYS A 269 -8.16 18.74 -9.34
C LYS A 269 -6.98 17.99 -8.78
N ARG A 270 -6.84 17.94 -7.44
CA ARG A 270 -5.86 17.08 -6.77
C ARG A 270 -5.89 15.68 -7.40
N ILE A 271 -4.72 15.16 -7.76
CA ILE A 271 -4.61 13.84 -8.38
C ILE A 271 -5.12 12.76 -7.42
N SER A 272 -5.84 11.77 -7.93
CA SER A 272 -6.33 10.68 -7.11
C SER A 272 -5.33 9.51 -7.06
N VAL A 273 -5.39 8.71 -5.99
CA VAL A 273 -4.63 7.46 -5.86
C VAL A 273 -4.80 6.58 -7.10
N ARG A 274 -6.04 6.49 -7.61
CA ARG A 274 -6.35 5.68 -8.81
C ARG A 274 -5.69 6.21 -10.08
N ALA A 275 -5.55 7.53 -10.19
CA ALA A 275 -4.86 8.13 -11.34
C ALA A 275 -3.36 7.81 -11.30
N VAL A 276 -2.72 7.89 -10.12
CA VAL A 276 -1.31 7.50 -9.94
C VAL A 276 -1.12 6.00 -10.17
N GLU A 277 -2.03 5.14 -9.72
CA GLU A 277 -1.98 3.70 -10.02
C GLU A 277 -2.04 3.42 -11.53
N LYS A 278 -2.89 4.14 -12.28
CA LYS A 278 -2.98 4.04 -13.73
C LYS A 278 -1.72 4.55 -14.41
N LEU A 279 -1.16 5.66 -13.93
CA LEU A 279 0.09 6.24 -14.41
C LEU A 279 1.25 5.24 -14.25
N VAL A 280 1.46 4.70 -13.05
CA VAL A 280 2.48 3.68 -12.79
C VAL A 280 2.29 2.47 -13.71
N LYS A 281 1.06 1.98 -13.86
CA LYS A 281 0.76 0.86 -14.77
C LYS A 281 1.07 1.20 -16.23
N LYS A 282 0.71 2.41 -16.69
CA LYS A 282 0.93 2.88 -18.07
C LYS A 282 2.40 2.73 -18.48
N TYR A 283 3.31 3.25 -17.68
CA TYR A 283 4.74 3.22 -18.01
C TYR A 283 5.40 1.88 -17.67
N SER A 284 5.13 1.32 -16.50
CA SER A 284 5.79 0.07 -16.08
C SER A 284 5.44 -1.14 -16.94
N SER A 285 4.24 -1.20 -17.53
CA SER A 285 3.86 -2.31 -18.42
C SER A 285 4.68 -2.38 -19.72
N ARG A 286 5.39 -1.32 -20.06
CA ARG A 286 6.27 -1.25 -21.23
C ARG A 286 7.71 -1.61 -20.89
N VAL A 287 8.10 -1.37 -19.64
CA VAL A 287 9.44 -1.73 -19.15
C VAL A 287 9.53 -3.21 -18.83
N THR A 288 8.46 -3.76 -18.24
CA THR A 288 8.41 -5.18 -17.88
C THR A 288 7.02 -5.76 -18.09
N SER A 289 6.92 -6.81 -18.89
CA SER A 289 5.68 -7.53 -19.19
C SER A 289 5.33 -8.57 -18.11
N LEU A 290 6.35 -9.10 -17.43
CA LEU A 290 6.20 -10.19 -16.45
C LEU A 290 5.87 -9.69 -15.03
N LYS A 291 6.24 -8.46 -14.71
CA LYS A 291 6.07 -7.88 -13.37
C LYS A 291 4.88 -6.92 -13.36
N LYS A 292 3.85 -7.23 -12.57
CA LYS A 292 2.76 -6.28 -12.33
C LYS A 292 3.19 -5.24 -11.31
N ILE A 293 3.67 -4.11 -11.79
CA ILE A 293 4.15 -3.00 -10.96
C ILE A 293 2.98 -2.11 -10.51
N THR A 294 3.03 -1.69 -9.25
CA THR A 294 2.07 -0.78 -8.61
C THR A 294 2.86 0.21 -7.74
N PRO A 295 2.29 1.32 -7.27
CA PRO A 295 2.98 2.24 -6.37
C PRO A 295 3.57 1.56 -5.14
N HIS A 296 2.88 0.53 -4.59
CA HIS A 296 3.43 -0.25 -3.48
C HIS A 296 4.68 -1.05 -3.88
N LYS A 297 4.78 -1.46 -5.15
CA LYS A 297 5.98 -2.14 -5.66
C LYS A 297 7.13 -1.18 -5.89
N LEU A 298 6.87 0.07 -6.28
CA LEU A 298 7.90 1.13 -6.34
C LEU A 298 8.47 1.39 -4.94
N ARG A 299 7.63 1.46 -3.94
CA ARG A 299 8.07 1.56 -2.54
C ARG A 299 8.90 0.34 -2.09
N SER A 300 8.53 -0.88 -2.50
CA SER A 300 9.33 -2.08 -2.24
C SER A 300 10.67 -2.04 -2.98
N THR A 301 10.71 -1.47 -4.20
CA THR A 301 11.94 -1.22 -4.97
C THR A 301 12.88 -0.29 -4.21
N TYR A 302 12.39 0.89 -3.78
CA TYR A 302 13.16 1.84 -2.98
C TYR A 302 13.71 1.20 -1.69
N GLY A 303 12.84 0.56 -0.89
CA GLY A 303 13.29 -0.04 0.36
C GLY A 303 14.29 -1.19 0.16
N THR A 304 14.22 -1.89 -0.99
CA THR A 304 15.20 -2.89 -1.37
C THR A 304 16.56 -2.25 -1.72
N ALA A 305 16.55 -1.18 -2.51
CA ALA A 305 17.75 -0.44 -2.85
C ALA A 305 18.41 0.13 -1.61
N LEU A 306 17.63 0.81 -0.74
CA LEU A 306 18.12 1.36 0.51
C LEU A 306 18.75 0.29 1.43
N TYR A 307 18.13 -0.90 1.53
CA TYR A 307 18.69 -2.00 2.32
C TYR A 307 20.00 -2.54 1.72
N ARG A 308 20.09 -2.63 0.38
CA ARG A 308 21.33 -3.07 -0.28
C ARG A 308 22.50 -2.14 -0.04
N GLU A 309 22.25 -0.83 -0.07
CA GLU A 309 23.28 0.19 0.12
C GLU A 309 23.69 0.33 1.58
N THR A 310 22.76 0.20 2.53
CA THR A 310 23.03 0.50 3.94
C THR A 310 23.24 -0.74 4.81
N GLY A 311 22.69 -1.90 4.42
CA GLY A 311 22.64 -3.09 5.26
C GLY A 311 21.76 -2.96 6.53
N ASP A 312 21.16 -1.79 6.75
CA ASP A 312 20.44 -1.45 7.98
C ASP A 312 18.92 -1.58 7.80
N ILE A 313 18.36 -2.64 8.37
CA ILE A 313 16.92 -2.91 8.30
C ILE A 313 16.10 -1.94 9.18
N TYR A 314 16.70 -1.39 10.24
CA TYR A 314 16.03 -0.44 11.13
C TYR A 314 15.89 0.91 10.43
N LEU A 315 16.95 1.37 9.76
CA LEU A 315 16.91 2.56 8.92
C LEU A 315 15.84 2.43 7.83
N VAL A 316 15.78 1.28 7.13
CA VAL A 316 14.74 1.02 6.12
C VAL A 316 13.34 1.05 6.73
N ALA A 317 13.15 0.47 7.92
CA ALA A 317 11.87 0.49 8.61
C ALA A 317 11.44 1.92 8.99
N ASP A 318 12.36 2.71 9.50
CA ASP A 318 12.13 4.10 9.90
C ASP A 318 11.76 4.98 8.70
N VAL A 319 12.61 5.01 7.67
CA VAL A 319 12.37 5.78 6.43
C VAL A 319 11.04 5.41 5.79
N LEU A 320 10.73 4.12 5.70
CA LEU A 320 9.45 3.65 5.19
C LEU A 320 8.28 3.90 6.18
N GLY A 321 8.52 4.27 7.43
CA GLY A 321 7.50 4.43 8.46
C GLY A 321 6.71 3.14 8.72
N HIS A 322 7.42 2.04 8.94
CA HIS A 322 6.86 0.78 9.41
C HIS A 322 6.87 0.77 10.94
N LYS A 323 5.70 0.64 11.57
CA LYS A 323 5.60 0.53 13.04
C LYS A 323 6.25 -0.74 13.61
N ASP A 324 6.32 -1.80 12.80
CA ASP A 324 6.91 -3.08 13.16
C ASP A 324 8.02 -3.45 12.16
N VAL A 325 9.24 -3.52 12.67
CA VAL A 325 10.44 -3.93 11.90
C VAL A 325 10.30 -5.35 11.33
N ASN A 326 9.53 -6.23 11.99
CA ASN A 326 9.27 -7.57 11.46
C ASN A 326 8.54 -7.54 10.11
N THR A 327 7.72 -6.53 9.87
CA THR A 327 7.11 -6.30 8.54
C THR A 327 8.20 -6.05 7.50
N THR A 328 9.18 -5.20 7.81
CA THR A 328 10.32 -4.90 6.95
C THR A 328 11.18 -6.14 6.75
N ARG A 329 11.51 -6.84 7.82
CA ARG A 329 12.32 -8.08 7.79
C ARG A 329 11.70 -9.14 6.88
N LYS A 330 10.40 -9.39 6.99
CA LYS A 330 9.69 -10.34 6.11
C LYS A 330 9.75 -9.91 4.64
N HIS A 331 9.63 -8.61 4.37
CA HIS A 331 9.69 -8.08 3.01
C HIS A 331 11.07 -8.19 2.36
N TYR A 332 12.14 -8.20 3.13
CA TYR A 332 13.52 -8.23 2.61
C TYR A 332 14.26 -9.53 2.94
N ALA A 333 13.55 -10.55 3.45
CA ALA A 333 14.13 -11.83 3.88
C ALA A 333 15.00 -12.53 2.81
N SER A 334 14.62 -12.44 1.53
CA SER A 334 15.41 -13.02 0.44
C SER A 334 16.79 -12.37 0.27
N GLN A 335 16.97 -11.13 0.72
CA GLN A 335 18.27 -10.44 0.65
C GLN A 335 19.18 -10.78 1.82
N PHE A 336 18.61 -11.24 2.95
CA PHE A 336 19.41 -11.77 4.04
C PHE A 336 20.24 -12.99 3.62
N ASP A 337 19.76 -13.79 2.64
CA ASP A 337 20.50 -14.92 2.12
C ASP A 337 21.72 -14.49 1.31
N ASP A 338 21.64 -13.41 0.54
CA ASP A 338 22.77 -12.83 -0.17
C ASP A 338 23.78 -12.20 0.82
N SER A 339 23.28 -11.49 1.83
CA SER A 339 24.11 -10.94 2.92
C SER A 339 24.77 -12.05 3.75
N ARG A 340 24.08 -13.18 4.01
CA ARG A 340 24.67 -14.35 4.70
C ARG A 340 25.78 -14.99 3.86
N LYS A 341 25.61 -15.10 2.54
CA LYS A 341 26.66 -15.59 1.64
C LYS A 341 27.87 -14.66 1.63
N GLN A 342 27.65 -13.34 1.63
CA GLN A 342 28.72 -12.36 1.76
C GLN A 342 29.40 -12.46 3.13
N ALA A 343 28.64 -12.54 4.22
CA ALA A 343 29.18 -12.68 5.57
C ALA A 343 30.02 -13.95 5.75
N ALA A 344 29.70 -15.03 5.06
CA ALA A 344 30.50 -16.26 5.09
C ALA A 344 31.93 -16.04 4.55
N ASN A 345 32.12 -15.07 3.67
CA ASN A 345 33.43 -14.73 3.09
C ASN A 345 34.17 -13.64 3.87
N VAL A 346 33.55 -12.99 4.85
CA VAL A 346 34.18 -11.95 5.69
C VAL A 346 35.06 -12.56 6.77
N VAL A 347 34.70 -13.74 7.26
CA VAL A 347 35.48 -14.44 8.31
C VAL A 347 36.61 -15.21 7.67
N THR A 348 37.82 -14.64 7.72
CA THR A 348 39.05 -15.30 7.27
C THR A 348 39.58 -16.21 8.40
N LEU A 349 39.50 -17.53 8.21
CA LEU A 349 39.94 -18.50 9.22
C LEU A 349 41.47 -18.65 9.30
N ARG A 350 42.17 -18.26 8.24
CA ARG A 350 43.64 -18.28 8.19
C ARG A 350 44.15 -17.10 7.38
N GLU A 351 45.16 -16.38 7.85
CA GLU A 351 45.89 -15.41 7.04
C GLU A 351 46.49 -16.12 5.81
N LYS A 352 46.31 -15.59 4.62
CA LYS A 352 47.01 -16.10 3.43
C LYS A 352 48.46 -15.84 3.62
N VAL A 353 49.23 -16.89 3.92
CA VAL A 353 50.72 -16.84 3.90
C VAL A 353 51.10 -16.41 2.48
N PRO A 354 51.87 -15.32 2.31
CA PRO A 354 52.31 -14.91 1.00
C PRO A 354 53.16 -16.03 0.36
N GLU A 355 52.77 -16.43 -0.86
CA GLU A 355 53.53 -17.41 -1.63
C GLU A 355 54.99 -16.95 -1.74
N ARG A 356 55.93 -17.73 -1.13
CA ARG A 356 57.34 -17.53 -1.30
C ARG A 356 57.64 -17.69 -2.80
N LYS A 357 58.10 -16.61 -3.46
CA LYS A 357 58.64 -16.65 -4.80
C LYS A 357 59.69 -17.77 -4.85
N LYS A 358 59.41 -18.84 -5.60
CA LYS A 358 60.42 -19.83 -5.96
C LYS A 358 61.47 -19.10 -6.77
N ASN A 359 62.64 -18.92 -6.18
CA ASN A 359 63.83 -18.47 -6.89
C ASN A 359 64.22 -19.52 -7.95
N ASP A 360 63.99 -19.21 -9.20
CA ASP A 360 64.67 -19.85 -10.33
C ASP A 360 66.16 -19.49 -10.32
N LYS A 361 66.94 -20.22 -9.53
CA LYS A 361 68.38 -20.34 -9.68
C LYS A 361 68.66 -21.81 -9.87
N ASN A 362 68.79 -22.24 -11.12
CA ASN A 362 69.73 -23.28 -11.60
C ASN A 362 69.28 -23.75 -13.01
N ARG A 363 69.80 -23.07 -14.00
CA ARG A 363 70.06 -23.67 -15.32
C ARG A 363 71.09 -22.82 -16.03
N LYS A 364 72.34 -23.05 -15.66
CA LYS A 364 73.53 -22.84 -16.54
C LYS A 364 74.62 -23.76 -16.00
N GLN A 365 74.87 -24.76 -16.77
CA GLN A 365 76.06 -25.63 -16.94
C GLN A 365 75.53 -26.94 -17.50
N ASP A 366 75.75 -27.25 -18.69
CA ASP A 366 76.84 -27.92 -19.30
C ASP A 366 76.53 -28.12 -20.81
N THR A 367 77.29 -27.44 -21.59
CA THR A 367 77.56 -27.79 -22.97
C THR A 367 79.08 -27.64 -23.14
N GLU A 368 79.79 -28.75 -23.11
CA GLU A 368 81.09 -29.03 -23.70
C GLU A 368 81.35 -30.54 -23.55
N GLU A 369 81.19 -31.26 -24.59
CA GLU A 369 81.99 -32.21 -25.36
C GLU A 369 81.10 -33.04 -26.28
#